data_b9886090359d25f8b143492a3453381a
#
_entry.id   b9886090359d25f8b143492a3453381a
#
_cell.length_a   1.000
_cell.length_b   1.000
_cell.length_c   1.000
_cell.angle_alpha   90.00
_cell.angle_beta   90.00
_cell.angle_gamma   90.00
#
_symmetry.space_group_name_H-M   'P 1'
#
loop_
_entity.id
_entity.type
_entity.pdbx_description
1 polymer ?
#
loop_
_entity_poly.entity_id
_entity_poly.type
_entity_poly.pdbx_seq_one_letter_code
_entity_poly.pdbx_strand_id
1 'polypeptide(L)'
;MGALAAGSLAAPASAADRMVALDAMSLANYHQVMTKVLARSDRIAVPSFRFGLVMRNGVGASGGSGTTSADLKADLVGVDAAMMRQLAHLAFADFIERLRATGRTVLGWNEISASEGFKKLDPTPAPFLKKPFADSRTVAVVSPEYLPLLTIGPEAPLSDRSPFNLGNARALNAMSAALKCLVMIPSLVLDFATLTGSGHRVYGGGANVGIQPGLFLVPLFTHCNWFHAKIALAGEGGRLILEDRVAVGQAGQLVQTGSFSNNAEIEEWNAYVRSNMWWTEPNMAAPSRPTLGYNYSTYQYRVDPGLLQNAVIDAARATHGLYMGVINANRPA
;
A
#
# COMPACT_ATOMS: atom_id res chain seq x y z
N MET A 1 24.86 -32.28 23.85
CA MET A 1 23.68 -31.43 24.11
C MET A 1 24.04 -30.02 23.69
N GLY A 2 23.66 -29.63 22.50
CA GLY A 2 23.95 -28.31 21.94
C GLY A 2 22.69 -27.43 22.06
N ALA A 3 22.79 -26.35 22.80
CA ALA A 3 21.73 -25.35 22.89
C ALA A 3 21.71 -24.51 21.59
N LEU A 4 20.63 -24.61 20.85
CA LEU A 4 20.32 -23.72 19.74
C LEU A 4 19.87 -22.37 20.34
N ALA A 5 20.73 -21.36 20.21
CA ALA A 5 20.37 -19.98 20.48
C ALA A 5 19.38 -19.52 19.41
N ALA A 6 18.12 -19.35 19.80
CA ALA A 6 17.12 -18.67 18.97
C ALA A 6 17.48 -17.18 18.94
N GLY A 7 18.18 -16.77 17.89
CA GLY A 7 18.37 -15.36 17.58
C GLY A 7 17.03 -14.75 17.21
N SER A 8 16.50 -13.87 18.05
CA SER A 8 15.38 -13.01 17.71
C SER A 8 15.83 -12.09 16.57
N LEU A 9 15.34 -12.35 15.37
CA LEU A 9 15.38 -11.38 14.29
C LEU A 9 14.52 -10.18 14.74
N ALA A 10 15.17 -9.17 15.31
CA ALA A 10 14.56 -7.87 15.47
C ALA A 10 14.14 -7.42 14.06
N ALA A 11 12.84 -7.27 13.85
CA ALA A 11 12.35 -6.60 12.66
C ALA A 11 13.09 -5.25 12.56
N PRO A 12 13.62 -4.88 11.39
CA PRO A 12 14.23 -3.59 11.24
C PRO A 12 13.18 -2.55 11.63
N ALA A 13 13.57 -1.64 12.55
CA ALA A 13 12.78 -0.45 12.83
C ALA A 13 12.39 0.13 11.47
N SER A 14 11.08 0.28 11.20
CA SER A 14 10.62 0.90 9.99
C SER A 14 11.32 2.24 9.90
N ALA A 15 12.21 2.39 8.92
CA ALA A 15 12.67 3.71 8.53
C ALA A 15 11.39 4.53 8.39
N ALA A 16 11.28 5.62 9.10
CA ALA A 16 10.12 6.51 8.97
C ALA A 16 10.01 6.78 7.47
N ASP A 17 8.92 6.30 6.84
CA ASP A 17 8.73 6.38 5.40
C ASP A 17 8.98 7.83 4.99
N ARG A 18 10.04 8.05 4.22
CA ARG A 18 10.38 9.38 3.75
C ARG A 18 9.18 9.89 2.95
N MET A 19 8.64 11.01 3.38
CA MET A 19 7.52 11.64 2.69
C MET A 19 8.04 12.62 1.65
N VAL A 20 7.60 12.48 0.42
CA VAL A 20 7.95 13.31 -0.72
C VAL A 20 6.68 13.98 -1.25
N ALA A 21 6.75 15.23 -1.67
CA ALA A 21 5.63 15.87 -2.36
C ALA A 21 5.50 15.34 -3.80
N LEU A 22 4.30 15.34 -4.37
CA LEU A 22 4.05 14.77 -5.69
C LEU A 22 4.88 15.44 -6.80
N ASP A 23 5.05 16.74 -6.73
CA ASP A 23 5.84 17.56 -7.67
C ASP A 23 7.36 17.34 -7.54
N ALA A 24 7.81 16.88 -6.38
CA ALA A 24 9.21 16.53 -6.11
C ALA A 24 9.52 15.03 -6.37
N MET A 25 8.50 14.23 -6.75
CA MET A 25 8.67 12.80 -7.03
C MET A 25 9.55 12.59 -8.26
N SER A 26 10.54 11.71 -8.14
CA SER A 26 11.51 11.40 -9.18
C SER A 26 11.87 9.92 -9.20
N LEU A 27 12.67 9.48 -10.15
CA LEU A 27 13.16 8.10 -10.21
C LEU A 27 14.04 7.71 -9.01
N ALA A 28 14.56 8.68 -8.25
CA ALA A 28 15.30 8.41 -7.00
C ALA A 28 14.38 7.84 -5.89
N ASN A 29 13.05 8.00 -6.02
CA ASN A 29 12.07 7.43 -5.09
C ASN A 29 11.63 6.01 -5.47
N TYR A 30 12.24 5.44 -6.53
CA TYR A 30 11.88 4.13 -7.06
C TYR A 30 13.06 3.17 -7.09
N HIS A 31 12.81 1.95 -6.66
CA HIS A 31 13.72 0.83 -6.89
C HIS A 31 13.51 0.24 -8.29
N GLN A 32 14.57 0.18 -9.07
CA GLN A 32 14.57 -0.29 -10.46
C GLN A 32 15.22 -1.68 -10.55
N VAL A 33 14.48 -2.66 -11.06
CA VAL A 33 14.95 -4.03 -11.21
C VAL A 33 14.86 -4.46 -12.66
N MET A 34 15.99 -4.94 -13.22
CA MET A 34 16.07 -5.55 -14.56
C MET A 34 15.41 -4.70 -15.68
N THR A 35 15.71 -3.39 -15.72
CA THR A 35 15.18 -2.47 -16.73
C THR A 35 15.58 -2.85 -18.17
N LYS A 36 16.72 -3.53 -18.35
CA LYS A 36 17.19 -4.05 -19.65
C LYS A 36 16.18 -4.98 -20.33
N VAL A 37 15.28 -5.60 -19.60
CA VAL A 37 14.19 -6.43 -20.16
C VAL A 37 13.27 -5.58 -21.06
N LEU A 38 13.12 -4.28 -20.77
CA LEU A 38 12.32 -3.35 -21.58
C LEU A 38 12.86 -3.19 -23.02
N ALA A 39 14.13 -3.47 -23.26
CA ALA A 39 14.73 -3.45 -24.60
C ALA A 39 14.47 -4.71 -25.43
N ARG A 40 13.77 -5.72 -24.89
CA ARG A 40 13.54 -7.01 -25.57
C ARG A 40 12.48 -6.96 -26.67
N SER A 41 11.54 -6.02 -26.61
CA SER A 41 10.48 -5.90 -27.62
C SER A 41 9.92 -4.48 -27.64
N ASP A 42 9.58 -4.01 -28.80
CA ASP A 42 8.87 -2.74 -29.02
C ASP A 42 7.34 -2.86 -28.88
N ARG A 43 6.85 -4.10 -28.92
CA ARG A 43 5.44 -4.43 -28.73
C ARG A 43 5.14 -4.64 -27.26
N ILE A 44 4.05 -4.05 -26.76
CA ILE A 44 3.66 -4.10 -25.35
C ILE A 44 2.20 -4.52 -25.22
N ALA A 45 1.94 -5.52 -24.38
CA ALA A 45 0.61 -5.93 -23.93
C ALA A 45 0.39 -5.49 -22.47
N VAL A 46 -0.79 -4.94 -22.18
CA VAL A 46 -1.19 -4.58 -20.81
C VAL A 46 -2.48 -5.35 -20.47
N PRO A 47 -2.37 -6.61 -20.01
CA PRO A 47 -3.51 -7.48 -19.77
C PRO A 47 -4.25 -7.19 -18.46
N SER A 48 -3.68 -6.40 -17.57
CA SER A 48 -4.25 -6.04 -16.26
C SER A 48 -3.71 -4.69 -15.82
N PHE A 49 -4.54 -3.96 -15.09
CA PHE A 49 -4.17 -2.74 -14.37
C PHE A 49 -4.78 -2.81 -12.98
N ARG A 50 -4.03 -2.42 -11.95
CA ARG A 50 -4.51 -2.46 -10.59
C ARG A 50 -4.60 -1.06 -10.00
N PHE A 51 -5.77 -0.78 -9.48
CA PHE A 51 -6.05 0.42 -8.71
C PHE A 51 -6.48 0.00 -7.30
N GLY A 52 -5.85 0.55 -6.27
CA GLY A 52 -6.15 0.23 -4.89
C GLY A 52 -6.36 1.47 -4.04
N LEU A 53 -7.28 1.36 -3.09
CA LEU A 53 -7.46 2.33 -2.01
C LEU A 53 -7.38 1.63 -0.66
N VAL A 54 -6.67 2.23 0.28
CA VAL A 54 -6.74 1.82 1.67
C VAL A 54 -8.11 2.23 2.20
N MET A 55 -8.93 1.25 2.59
CA MET A 55 -10.29 1.46 3.09
C MET A 55 -10.33 1.60 4.62
N ARG A 56 -9.36 0.99 5.29
CA ARG A 56 -9.18 1.07 6.74
C ARG A 56 -7.71 1.13 7.06
N ASN A 57 -7.35 1.99 8.00
CA ASN A 57 -6.01 2.10 8.52
C ASN A 57 -6.05 2.10 10.06
N GLY A 58 -4.99 1.62 10.71
CA GLY A 58 -4.91 1.60 12.16
C GLY A 58 -3.47 1.55 12.63
N VAL A 59 -3.23 2.11 13.81
CA VAL A 59 -1.94 2.05 14.50
C VAL A 59 -2.17 1.88 15.98
N GLY A 60 -1.34 1.04 16.59
CA GLY A 60 -1.26 0.90 18.03
C GLY A 60 0.13 1.27 18.53
N ALA A 61 0.19 1.80 19.72
CA ALA A 61 1.43 2.07 20.45
C ALA A 61 1.30 1.57 21.89
N SER A 62 2.40 1.13 22.47
CA SER A 62 2.46 0.75 23.88
C SER A 62 3.66 1.41 24.56
N GLY A 63 3.47 1.81 25.82
CA GLY A 63 4.48 2.45 26.65
C GLY A 63 4.51 1.87 28.07
N GLY A 64 5.36 2.42 28.95
CA GLY A 64 5.41 2.04 30.34
C GLY A 64 5.65 0.56 30.59
N SER A 65 6.48 -0.12 29.79
CA SER A 65 6.67 -1.58 29.85
C SER A 65 5.37 -2.37 29.61
N GLY A 66 4.46 -1.84 28.76
CA GLY A 66 3.18 -2.46 28.45
C GLY A 66 2.03 -2.05 29.37
N THR A 67 2.26 -1.08 30.27
CA THR A 67 1.22 -0.58 31.19
C THR A 67 0.32 0.49 30.58
N THR A 68 0.71 1.07 29.45
CA THR A 68 -0.09 2.03 28.68
C THR A 68 -0.19 1.61 27.23
N SER A 69 -1.35 1.79 26.62
CA SER A 69 -1.54 1.58 25.19
C SER A 69 -2.39 2.70 24.59
N ALA A 70 -2.14 2.97 23.33
CA ALA A 70 -2.93 3.89 22.53
C ALA A 70 -3.22 3.24 21.19
N ASP A 71 -4.48 3.26 20.77
CA ASP A 71 -4.94 2.72 19.49
C ASP A 71 -5.69 3.80 18.69
N LEU A 72 -5.42 3.84 17.41
CA LEU A 72 -6.12 4.70 16.47
C LEU A 72 -6.60 3.87 15.28
N LYS A 73 -7.86 4.06 14.90
CA LYS A 73 -8.45 3.48 13.69
C LYS A 73 -9.09 4.57 12.85
N ALA A 74 -8.92 4.47 11.55
CA ALA A 74 -9.53 5.37 10.59
C ALA A 74 -10.12 4.57 9.42
N ASP A 75 -11.32 4.91 9.00
CA ASP A 75 -12.02 4.33 7.87
C ASP A 75 -12.19 5.37 6.76
N LEU A 76 -11.97 4.95 5.50
CA LEU A 76 -12.34 5.73 4.33
C LEU A 76 -13.82 5.53 4.04
N VAL A 77 -14.58 6.60 3.92
CA VAL A 77 -16.02 6.56 3.63
C VAL A 77 -16.39 7.47 2.46
N GLY A 78 -17.45 7.10 1.74
CA GLY A 78 -17.90 7.83 0.55
C GLY A 78 -17.31 7.28 -0.76
N VAL A 79 -16.66 6.11 -0.71
CA VAL A 79 -16.13 5.41 -1.90
C VAL A 79 -16.78 4.04 -2.00
N ASP A 80 -17.39 3.77 -3.14
CA ASP A 80 -17.96 2.46 -3.47
C ASP A 80 -17.17 1.76 -4.59
N ALA A 81 -17.57 0.53 -4.91
CA ALA A 81 -16.91 -0.27 -5.94
C ALA A 81 -17.06 0.33 -7.35
N ALA A 82 -18.15 1.04 -7.63
CA ALA A 82 -18.38 1.68 -8.93
C ALA A 82 -17.43 2.86 -9.12
N MET A 83 -17.32 3.72 -8.11
CA MET A 83 -16.36 4.83 -8.09
C MET A 83 -14.92 4.32 -8.23
N MET A 84 -14.55 3.27 -7.50
CA MET A 84 -13.21 2.69 -7.61
C MET A 84 -12.91 2.21 -9.02
N ARG A 85 -13.85 1.55 -9.70
CA ARG A 85 -13.67 1.11 -11.09
C ARG A 85 -13.56 2.28 -12.06
N GLN A 86 -14.33 3.34 -11.84
CA GLN A 86 -14.22 4.57 -12.62
C GLN A 86 -12.84 5.21 -12.49
N LEU A 87 -12.31 5.32 -11.27
CA LEU A 87 -10.96 5.82 -10.99
C LEU A 87 -9.88 4.92 -11.62
N ALA A 88 -10.05 3.61 -11.53
CA ALA A 88 -9.17 2.64 -12.19
C ALA A 88 -9.17 2.82 -13.71
N HIS A 89 -10.34 3.07 -14.32
CA HIS A 89 -10.46 3.33 -15.74
C HIS A 89 -9.74 4.60 -16.18
N LEU A 90 -9.90 5.69 -15.42
CA LEU A 90 -9.22 6.98 -15.70
C LEU A 90 -7.70 6.84 -15.61
N ALA A 91 -7.21 6.21 -14.55
CA ALA A 91 -5.78 5.97 -14.37
C ALA A 91 -5.21 5.06 -15.47
N PHE A 92 -5.94 4.00 -15.84
CA PHE A 92 -5.53 3.12 -16.94
C PHE A 92 -5.50 3.82 -18.29
N ALA A 93 -6.49 4.66 -18.58
CA ALA A 93 -6.53 5.44 -19.83
C ALA A 93 -5.31 6.36 -19.95
N ASP A 94 -4.95 7.09 -18.88
CA ASP A 94 -3.72 7.89 -18.83
C ASP A 94 -2.47 7.04 -19.08
N PHE A 95 -2.38 5.85 -18.46
CA PHE A 95 -1.25 4.94 -18.67
C PHE A 95 -1.12 4.53 -20.15
N ILE A 96 -2.21 4.10 -20.78
CA ILE A 96 -2.20 3.64 -22.18
C ILE A 96 -1.89 4.79 -23.15
N GLU A 97 -2.45 5.98 -22.92
CA GLU A 97 -2.18 7.16 -23.72
C GLU A 97 -0.69 7.52 -23.71
N ARG A 98 -0.11 7.61 -22.50
CA ARG A 98 1.32 7.88 -22.33
C ARG A 98 2.20 6.77 -22.91
N LEU A 99 1.80 5.51 -22.74
CA LEU A 99 2.53 4.39 -23.31
C LEU A 99 2.57 4.45 -24.83
N ARG A 100 1.44 4.81 -25.49
CA ARG A 100 1.39 5.03 -26.93
C ARG A 100 2.24 6.22 -27.36
N ALA A 101 2.26 7.30 -26.58
CA ALA A 101 3.09 8.48 -26.84
C ALA A 101 4.60 8.18 -26.78
N THR A 102 5.02 7.06 -26.18
CA THR A 102 6.42 6.60 -26.28
C THR A 102 6.79 6.14 -27.70
N GLY A 103 5.84 5.97 -28.62
CA GLY A 103 6.05 5.44 -29.96
C GLY A 103 6.19 3.91 -30.03
N ARG A 104 5.97 3.19 -28.90
CA ARG A 104 5.92 1.73 -28.90
C ARG A 104 4.55 1.22 -29.37
N THR A 105 4.53 0.03 -29.92
CA THR A 105 3.29 -0.62 -30.36
C THR A 105 2.54 -1.20 -29.17
N VAL A 106 1.46 -0.56 -28.73
CA VAL A 106 0.57 -1.08 -27.68
C VAL A 106 -0.47 -1.99 -28.31
N LEU A 107 -0.48 -3.27 -27.90
CA LEU A 107 -1.41 -4.27 -28.44
C LEU A 107 -2.85 -3.97 -28.04
N GLY A 108 -3.76 -4.21 -28.96
CA GLY A 108 -5.20 -4.06 -28.73
C GLY A 108 -5.77 -5.18 -27.85
N TRP A 109 -6.88 -4.88 -27.17
CA TRP A 109 -7.55 -5.85 -26.30
C TRP A 109 -7.93 -7.15 -27.01
N ASN A 110 -8.43 -7.07 -28.25
CA ASN A 110 -8.80 -8.25 -29.03
C ASN A 110 -7.60 -9.19 -29.26
N GLU A 111 -6.42 -8.64 -29.52
CA GLU A 111 -5.20 -9.42 -29.71
C GLU A 111 -4.74 -10.08 -28.40
N ILE A 112 -4.79 -9.33 -27.30
CA ILE A 112 -4.42 -9.83 -25.97
C ILE A 112 -5.37 -10.95 -25.53
N SER A 113 -6.68 -10.71 -25.58
CA SER A 113 -7.70 -11.63 -25.08
C SER A 113 -7.81 -12.92 -25.89
N ALA A 114 -7.48 -12.86 -27.18
CA ALA A 114 -7.45 -14.03 -28.05
C ALA A 114 -6.27 -14.98 -27.77
N SER A 115 -5.21 -14.51 -27.09
CA SER A 115 -4.02 -15.32 -26.85
C SER A 115 -4.28 -16.48 -25.88
N GLU A 116 -3.68 -17.64 -26.17
CA GLU A 116 -3.80 -18.82 -25.30
C GLU A 116 -3.22 -18.59 -23.89
N GLY A 117 -2.21 -17.72 -23.78
CA GLY A 117 -1.68 -17.32 -22.48
C GLY A 117 -2.70 -16.55 -21.66
N PHE A 118 -3.45 -15.63 -22.29
CA PHE A 118 -4.50 -14.86 -21.60
C PHE A 118 -5.63 -15.76 -21.08
N LYS A 119 -6.07 -16.73 -21.88
CA LYS A 119 -7.14 -17.68 -21.50
C LYS A 119 -6.77 -18.57 -20.30
N LYS A 120 -5.48 -18.72 -20.01
CA LYS A 120 -4.95 -19.48 -18.87
C LYS A 120 -4.75 -18.63 -17.62
N LEU A 121 -5.00 -17.32 -17.68
CA LEU A 121 -4.94 -16.46 -16.50
C LEU A 121 -6.03 -16.85 -15.51
N ASP A 122 -5.70 -16.79 -14.24
CA ASP A 122 -6.61 -17.01 -13.12
C ASP A 122 -6.83 -15.67 -12.41
N PRO A 123 -7.90 -14.94 -12.79
CA PRO A 123 -8.17 -13.63 -12.22
C PRO A 123 -8.66 -13.74 -10.78
N THR A 124 -8.28 -12.74 -9.98
CA THR A 124 -8.83 -12.54 -8.65
C THR A 124 -10.19 -11.82 -8.77
N PRO A 125 -11.25 -12.28 -8.07
CA PRO A 125 -12.51 -11.53 -8.04
C PRO A 125 -12.32 -10.09 -7.55
N ALA A 126 -12.98 -9.13 -8.21
CA ALA A 126 -12.92 -7.72 -7.86
C ALA A 126 -14.31 -7.19 -7.44
N PRO A 127 -14.45 -6.30 -6.43
CA PRO A 127 -13.36 -5.73 -5.63
C PRO A 127 -12.72 -6.76 -4.68
N PHE A 128 -11.42 -6.72 -4.57
CA PHE A 128 -10.67 -7.60 -3.69
C PHE A 128 -10.25 -6.83 -2.44
N LEU A 129 -10.66 -7.33 -1.26
CA LEU A 129 -10.31 -6.74 0.03
C LEU A 129 -9.27 -7.61 0.73
N LYS A 130 -8.15 -7.03 1.10
CA LYS A 130 -7.07 -7.73 1.80
C LYS A 130 -6.43 -6.89 2.88
N LYS A 131 -6.01 -7.55 3.95
CA LYS A 131 -5.02 -7.04 4.90
C LYS A 131 -3.65 -7.49 4.43
N PRO A 132 -2.75 -6.58 4.06
CA PRO A 132 -1.36 -6.91 3.78
C PRO A 132 -0.67 -7.50 5.02
N PHE A 133 0.41 -8.28 4.83
CA PHE A 133 1.17 -8.90 5.92
C PHE A 133 1.63 -7.86 6.96
N ALA A 134 1.43 -8.20 8.23
CA ALA A 134 1.85 -7.40 9.39
C ALA A 134 1.40 -5.93 9.38
N ASP A 135 0.44 -5.59 8.52
CA ASP A 135 -0.09 -4.24 8.35
C ASP A 135 -1.54 -4.20 8.88
N SER A 136 -1.88 -3.14 9.57
CA SER A 136 -3.24 -2.87 10.05
C SER A 136 -4.18 -2.36 8.96
N ARG A 137 -3.65 -2.00 7.79
CA ARG A 137 -4.42 -1.49 6.65
C ARG A 137 -5.29 -2.58 6.01
N THR A 138 -6.48 -2.19 5.59
CA THR A 138 -7.31 -2.99 4.67
C THR A 138 -7.37 -2.28 3.33
N VAL A 139 -6.86 -2.92 2.29
CA VAL A 139 -6.80 -2.36 0.94
C VAL A 139 -7.89 -2.99 0.08
N ALA A 140 -8.69 -2.17 -0.60
CA ALA A 140 -9.57 -2.61 -1.68
C ALA A 140 -8.85 -2.43 -3.01
N VAL A 141 -8.84 -3.46 -3.85
CA VAL A 141 -8.18 -3.44 -5.16
C VAL A 141 -9.19 -3.79 -6.24
N VAL A 142 -9.17 -3.04 -7.32
CA VAL A 142 -10.00 -3.27 -8.52
C VAL A 142 -9.14 -3.17 -9.78
N SER A 143 -9.72 -3.61 -10.88
CA SER A 143 -9.27 -3.36 -12.25
C SER A 143 -10.34 -2.57 -13.01
N PRO A 144 -10.04 -1.90 -14.13
CA PRO A 144 -11.05 -1.46 -15.08
C PRO A 144 -11.99 -2.61 -15.46
N GLU A 145 -13.26 -2.32 -15.71
CA GLU A 145 -14.32 -3.34 -15.80
C GLU A 145 -14.02 -4.46 -16.81
N TYR A 146 -13.37 -4.14 -17.91
CA TYR A 146 -13.04 -5.09 -18.97
C TYR A 146 -11.68 -5.80 -18.79
N LEU A 147 -10.90 -5.44 -17.76
CA LEU A 147 -9.62 -6.07 -17.48
C LEU A 147 -9.71 -7.01 -16.27
N PRO A 148 -9.09 -8.20 -16.34
CA PRO A 148 -8.99 -9.07 -15.16
C PRO A 148 -8.11 -8.43 -14.10
N LEU A 149 -8.47 -8.59 -12.84
CA LEU A 149 -7.59 -8.30 -11.72
C LEU A 149 -6.60 -9.45 -11.58
N LEU A 150 -5.32 -9.17 -11.76
CA LEU A 150 -4.26 -10.16 -11.58
C LEU A 150 -3.38 -9.80 -10.37
N THR A 151 -3.07 -10.80 -9.55
CA THR A 151 -2.12 -10.68 -8.43
C THR A 151 -0.90 -11.55 -8.73
N ILE A 152 0.29 -10.93 -8.77
CA ILE A 152 1.54 -11.58 -9.17
C ILE A 152 2.72 -11.05 -8.35
N GLY A 153 3.61 -11.96 -7.96
CA GLY A 153 4.92 -11.60 -7.41
C GLY A 153 4.86 -10.74 -6.15
N PRO A 154 5.41 -9.53 -6.15
CA PRO A 154 5.49 -8.69 -4.95
C PRO A 154 4.13 -8.26 -4.38
N GLU A 155 3.05 -8.51 -5.10
CA GLU A 155 1.69 -8.34 -4.60
C GLU A 155 1.16 -9.55 -3.83
N ALA A 156 2.00 -10.53 -3.59
CA ALA A 156 1.65 -11.66 -2.73
C ALA A 156 0.98 -11.23 -1.41
N PRO A 157 1.37 -10.12 -0.76
CA PRO A 157 0.61 -9.57 0.37
C PRO A 157 -0.84 -9.21 0.04
N LEU A 158 -1.17 -8.94 -1.21
CA LEU A 158 -2.52 -8.65 -1.69
C LEU A 158 -3.22 -9.88 -2.30
N SER A 159 -2.62 -11.07 -2.24
CA SER A 159 -3.17 -12.30 -2.80
C SER A 159 -3.61 -13.26 -1.69
N ASP A 160 -4.79 -13.88 -1.83
CA ASP A 160 -5.24 -14.98 -0.95
C ASP A 160 -4.59 -16.31 -1.32
N ARG A 161 -3.96 -16.37 -2.48
CA ARG A 161 -3.30 -17.56 -3.00
C ARG A 161 -1.80 -17.49 -2.70
N SER A 162 -1.11 -18.58 -3.00
CA SER A 162 0.35 -18.69 -2.80
C SER A 162 1.07 -17.39 -3.16
N PRO A 163 2.03 -16.92 -2.32
CA PRO A 163 2.86 -15.75 -2.58
C PRO A 163 3.59 -15.79 -3.94
N PHE A 164 3.62 -16.96 -4.57
CA PHE A 164 4.16 -17.16 -5.90
C PHE A 164 3.06 -17.67 -6.83
N ASN A 165 2.10 -16.84 -7.24
CA ASN A 165 1.10 -17.26 -8.21
C ASN A 165 1.77 -17.68 -9.54
N LEU A 166 2.46 -18.84 -9.50
CA LEU A 166 3.24 -19.39 -10.61
C LEU A 166 2.36 -19.68 -11.82
N GLY A 167 1.06 -19.91 -11.60
CA GLY A 167 0.09 -20.11 -12.69
C GLY A 167 -0.02 -18.86 -13.56
N ASN A 168 -0.30 -17.71 -12.96
CA ASN A 168 -0.37 -16.45 -13.70
C ASN A 168 0.98 -16.06 -14.30
N ALA A 169 2.10 -16.26 -13.59
CA ALA A 169 3.43 -15.97 -14.15
C ALA A 169 3.72 -16.80 -15.41
N ARG A 170 3.38 -18.09 -15.42
CA ARG A 170 3.51 -18.95 -16.59
C ARG A 170 2.57 -18.52 -17.74
N ALA A 171 1.34 -18.17 -17.42
CA ALA A 171 0.37 -17.70 -18.40
C ALA A 171 0.82 -16.38 -19.07
N LEU A 172 1.38 -15.45 -18.31
CA LEU A 172 1.96 -14.21 -18.83
C LEU A 172 3.20 -14.45 -19.69
N ASN A 173 4.07 -15.39 -19.29
CA ASN A 173 5.20 -15.81 -20.12
C ASN A 173 4.73 -16.44 -21.43
N ALA A 174 3.71 -17.30 -21.40
CA ALA A 174 3.13 -17.90 -22.59
C ALA A 174 2.52 -16.84 -23.53
N MET A 175 1.83 -15.85 -22.97
CA MET A 175 1.30 -14.70 -23.72
C MET A 175 2.42 -13.87 -24.34
N SER A 176 3.45 -13.53 -23.58
CA SER A 176 4.62 -12.79 -24.07
C SER A 176 5.31 -13.51 -25.24
N ALA A 177 5.52 -14.81 -25.12
CA ALA A 177 6.14 -15.63 -26.18
C ALA A 177 5.27 -15.71 -27.43
N ALA A 178 3.97 -15.96 -27.28
CA ALA A 178 3.03 -16.08 -28.41
C ALA A 178 2.86 -14.75 -29.17
N LEU A 179 2.72 -13.64 -28.45
CA LEU A 179 2.52 -12.31 -29.02
C LEU A 179 3.84 -11.59 -29.37
N LYS A 180 4.99 -12.18 -29.02
CA LYS A 180 6.34 -11.58 -29.18
C LYS A 180 6.38 -10.15 -28.62
N CYS A 181 5.92 -9.96 -27.38
CA CYS A 181 5.75 -8.67 -26.76
C CYS A 181 6.28 -8.65 -25.33
N LEU A 182 6.50 -7.45 -24.81
CA LEU A 182 6.57 -7.20 -23.37
C LEU A 182 5.16 -7.24 -22.79
N VAL A 183 5.00 -7.85 -21.63
CA VAL A 183 3.75 -7.79 -20.85
C VAL A 183 3.97 -6.85 -19.69
N MET A 184 3.12 -5.85 -19.52
CA MET A 184 3.19 -4.89 -18.42
C MET A 184 1.95 -4.96 -17.53
N ILE A 185 2.16 -4.87 -16.21
CA ILE A 185 1.09 -4.82 -15.21
C ILE A 185 1.40 -3.69 -14.23
N PRO A 186 0.85 -2.50 -14.48
CA PRO A 186 0.97 -1.37 -13.56
C PRO A 186 0.01 -1.50 -12.39
N SER A 187 0.41 -0.91 -11.25
CA SER A 187 -0.35 -0.82 -10.01
C SER A 187 -0.23 0.57 -9.42
N LEU A 188 -1.35 1.15 -9.03
CA LEU A 188 -1.44 2.43 -8.36
C LEU A 188 -2.28 2.25 -7.09
N VAL A 189 -1.68 2.44 -5.91
CA VAL A 189 -2.38 2.29 -4.63
C VAL A 189 -2.22 3.56 -3.81
N LEU A 190 -3.36 4.06 -3.29
CA LEU A 190 -3.40 5.24 -2.45
C LEU A 190 -3.91 4.92 -1.05
N ASP A 191 -3.39 5.67 -0.07
CA ASP A 191 -3.83 5.70 1.32
C ASP A 191 -4.39 7.09 1.65
N PHE A 192 -5.38 7.15 2.51
CA PHE A 192 -6.06 8.40 2.89
C PHE A 192 -5.47 9.05 4.15
N ALA A 193 -4.52 8.39 4.81
CA ALA A 193 -3.88 8.92 6.01
C ALA A 193 -2.51 8.30 6.26
N THR A 194 -1.61 9.09 6.85
CA THR A 194 -0.42 8.57 7.51
C THR A 194 -0.69 8.47 9.00
N LEU A 195 -0.47 7.28 9.57
CA LEU A 195 -0.62 7.03 11.00
C LEU A 195 0.75 6.89 11.65
N THR A 196 0.89 7.46 12.83
CA THR A 196 2.11 7.38 13.63
C THR A 196 1.78 6.85 15.02
N GLY A 197 2.63 5.98 15.54
CA GLY A 197 2.54 5.46 16.89
C GLY A 197 3.90 5.52 17.56
N SER A 198 3.95 6.02 18.79
CA SER A 198 5.17 6.06 19.61
C SER A 198 4.86 5.70 21.05
N GLY A 199 5.75 4.97 21.68
CA GLY A 199 5.65 4.61 23.09
C GLY A 199 7.01 4.67 23.77
N HIS A 200 7.03 5.15 24.99
CA HIS A 200 8.23 5.17 25.82
C HIS A 200 8.33 3.91 26.67
N ARG A 201 9.45 3.18 26.58
CA ARG A 201 9.69 1.94 27.33
C ARG A 201 9.99 2.14 28.82
N VAL A 202 10.14 3.39 29.25
CA VAL A 202 10.44 3.72 30.66
C VAL A 202 9.17 3.51 31.49
N TYR A 203 9.31 3.03 32.72
CA TYR A 203 8.20 2.89 33.67
C TYR A 203 7.46 4.22 33.84
N GLY A 204 6.15 4.21 33.65
CA GLY A 204 5.32 5.43 33.61
C GLY A 204 5.35 6.20 32.28
N GLY A 205 6.04 5.67 31.25
CA GLY A 205 6.06 6.28 29.91
C GLY A 205 4.72 6.15 29.20
N GLY A 206 4.31 7.22 28.50
CA GLY A 206 3.08 7.28 27.73
C GLY A 206 3.17 6.55 26.38
N ALA A 207 2.03 6.24 25.81
CA ALA A 207 1.85 5.84 24.42
C ALA A 207 1.05 6.92 23.68
N ASN A 208 1.53 7.29 22.50
CA ASN A 208 0.89 8.30 21.65
C ASN A 208 0.63 7.74 20.26
N VAL A 209 -0.49 8.14 19.67
CA VAL A 209 -0.84 7.86 18.28
C VAL A 209 -1.27 9.15 17.61
N GLY A 210 -0.96 9.28 16.33
CA GLY A 210 -1.29 10.46 15.53
C GLY A 210 -1.79 10.07 14.15
N ILE A 211 -2.56 10.97 13.55
CA ILE A 211 -3.08 10.84 12.19
C ILE A 211 -2.82 12.13 11.41
N GLN A 212 -2.22 11.98 10.24
CA GLN A 212 -2.10 13.04 9.25
C GLN A 212 -3.00 12.67 8.06
N PRO A 213 -4.11 13.38 7.87
CA PRO A 213 -5.02 13.13 6.75
C PRO A 213 -4.41 13.63 5.43
N GLY A 214 -4.81 13.00 4.34
CA GLY A 214 -4.39 13.33 2.98
C GLY A 214 -4.36 12.08 2.12
N LEU A 215 -4.18 12.25 0.81
CA LEU A 215 -3.93 11.12 -0.09
C LEU A 215 -2.42 10.95 -0.29
N PHE A 216 -1.99 9.69 -0.23
CA PHE A 216 -0.59 9.31 -0.35
C PHE A 216 -0.47 8.10 -1.27
N LEU A 217 0.51 8.12 -2.19
CA LEU A 217 0.93 6.89 -2.87
C LEU A 217 1.60 5.94 -1.88
N VAL A 218 1.20 4.68 -1.93
CA VAL A 218 1.67 3.65 -1.00
C VAL A 218 2.93 2.97 -1.54
N PRO A 219 4.06 3.05 -0.82
CA PRO A 219 5.28 2.32 -1.15
C PRO A 219 5.03 0.83 -1.32
N LEU A 220 5.81 0.17 -2.16
CA LEU A 220 5.77 -1.23 -2.51
C LEU A 220 4.51 -1.67 -3.30
N PHE A 221 3.35 -1.03 -3.08
CA PHE A 221 2.10 -1.35 -3.77
C PHE A 221 1.88 -0.51 -5.03
N THR A 222 2.56 0.65 -5.14
CA THR A 222 2.62 1.45 -6.36
C THR A 222 3.85 1.04 -7.16
N HIS A 223 3.63 0.34 -8.29
CA HIS A 223 4.70 -0.22 -9.09
C HIS A 223 4.26 -0.55 -10.51
N CYS A 224 5.22 -0.81 -11.39
CA CYS A 224 4.99 -1.38 -12.71
C CYS A 224 5.87 -2.62 -12.87
N ASN A 225 5.25 -3.77 -13.08
CA ASN A 225 5.93 -5.02 -13.43
C ASN A 225 5.96 -5.20 -14.95
N TRP A 226 7.05 -5.76 -15.47
CA TRP A 226 7.15 -6.18 -16.86
C TRP A 226 7.74 -7.56 -16.99
N PHE A 227 7.33 -8.26 -18.04
CA PHE A 227 7.74 -9.63 -18.35
C PHE A 227 8.05 -9.75 -19.83
N HIS A 228 9.08 -10.52 -20.15
CA HIS A 228 9.37 -10.92 -21.52
C HIS A 228 9.79 -12.39 -21.53
N ALA A 229 9.24 -13.17 -22.42
CA ALA A 229 9.59 -14.56 -22.57
C ALA A 229 9.74 -14.93 -24.05
N LYS A 230 10.76 -15.73 -24.37
CA LYS A 230 10.91 -16.36 -25.68
C LYS A 230 10.12 -17.67 -25.75
N ILE A 231 9.96 -18.36 -24.62
CA ILE A 231 9.19 -19.60 -24.46
C ILE A 231 8.35 -19.53 -23.20
N ALA A 232 7.24 -20.27 -23.17
CA ALA A 232 6.26 -20.22 -22.07
C ALA A 232 6.83 -20.58 -20.69
N LEU A 233 7.90 -21.38 -20.63
CA LEU A 233 8.48 -21.88 -19.38
C LEU A 233 9.62 -21.00 -18.83
N ALA A 234 10.19 -20.11 -19.64
CA ALA A 234 11.32 -19.28 -19.25
C ALA A 234 11.11 -17.83 -19.71
N GLY A 235 10.96 -16.93 -18.77
CA GLY A 235 10.84 -15.50 -19.00
C GLY A 235 11.76 -14.70 -18.09
N GLU A 236 12.09 -13.52 -18.54
CA GLU A 236 12.77 -12.49 -17.76
C GLU A 236 11.71 -11.51 -17.26
N GLY A 237 11.81 -11.07 -16.03
CA GLY A 237 10.90 -10.07 -15.46
C GLY A 237 11.68 -8.96 -14.79
N GLY A 238 11.09 -7.78 -14.78
CA GLY A 238 11.62 -6.65 -14.05
C GLY A 238 10.49 -5.79 -13.49
N ARG A 239 10.85 -4.73 -12.79
CA ARG A 239 9.89 -3.86 -12.13
C ARG A 239 10.47 -2.50 -11.76
N LEU A 240 9.56 -1.55 -11.59
CA LEU A 240 9.80 -0.26 -10.97
C LEU A 240 8.89 -0.16 -9.76
N ILE A 241 9.42 -0.01 -8.56
CA ILE A 241 8.68 -0.04 -7.30
C ILE A 241 8.90 1.27 -6.57
N LEU A 242 7.83 1.94 -6.16
CA LEU A 242 7.91 3.10 -5.28
C LEU A 242 8.41 2.68 -3.89
N GLU A 243 9.46 3.33 -3.38
CA GLU A 243 10.03 3.08 -2.05
C GLU A 243 9.62 4.12 -1.03
N ASP A 244 9.44 5.37 -1.46
CA ASP A 244 9.04 6.46 -0.59
C ASP A 244 7.53 6.70 -0.62
N ARG A 245 6.96 7.17 0.49
CA ARG A 245 5.57 7.64 0.53
C ARG A 245 5.48 9.00 -0.14
N VAL A 246 4.53 9.17 -1.06
CA VAL A 246 4.35 10.42 -1.81
C VAL A 246 3.02 11.08 -1.44
N ALA A 247 3.09 12.32 -0.96
CA ALA A 247 1.90 13.11 -0.66
C ALA A 247 1.30 13.65 -1.96
N VAL A 248 0.06 13.23 -2.25
CA VAL A 248 -0.68 13.63 -3.46
C VAL A 248 -1.49 14.90 -3.21
N GLY A 249 -2.19 14.97 -2.06
CA GLY A 249 -3.03 16.12 -1.72
C GLY A 249 -4.17 15.76 -0.78
N GLN A 250 -5.17 16.62 -0.72
CA GLN A 250 -6.40 16.40 0.07
C GLN A 250 -7.53 15.97 -0.86
N ALA A 251 -8.32 14.98 -0.42
CA ALA A 251 -9.49 14.51 -1.14
C ALA A 251 -10.75 14.41 -0.25
N GLY A 252 -10.71 14.99 0.94
CA GLY A 252 -11.81 14.91 1.89
C GLY A 252 -11.45 15.52 3.24
N GLN A 253 -12.26 15.19 4.23
CA GLN A 253 -12.14 15.70 5.60
C GLN A 253 -12.06 14.57 6.62
N LEU A 254 -11.18 14.72 7.59
CA LEU A 254 -11.08 13.83 8.73
C LEU A 254 -12.08 14.22 9.81
N VAL A 255 -12.93 13.29 10.24
CA VAL A 255 -13.93 13.49 11.30
C VAL A 255 -13.68 12.46 12.38
N GLN A 256 -13.48 12.91 13.61
CA GLN A 256 -13.42 12.01 14.77
C GLN A 256 -14.83 11.47 15.07
N THR A 257 -14.95 10.16 15.18
CA THR A 257 -16.23 9.47 15.42
C THR A 257 -16.35 8.86 16.81
N GLY A 258 -15.22 8.71 17.49
CA GLY A 258 -15.20 8.25 18.86
C GLY A 258 -13.84 8.45 19.51
N SER A 259 -13.86 8.54 20.82
CA SER A 259 -12.65 8.55 21.64
C SER A 259 -12.95 7.96 23.02
N PHE A 260 -11.96 7.34 23.60
CA PHE A 260 -11.95 6.89 24.97
C PHE A 260 -10.56 7.10 25.57
N SER A 261 -10.52 7.50 26.83
CA SER A 261 -9.27 7.62 27.59
C SER A 261 -9.56 7.37 29.05
N ASN A 262 -8.75 6.56 29.70
CA ASN A 262 -8.74 6.40 31.16
C ASN A 262 -7.53 7.06 31.81
N ASN A 263 -6.90 8.03 31.15
CA ASN A 263 -5.73 8.73 31.69
C ASN A 263 -5.99 9.39 33.05
N ALA A 264 -7.20 9.93 33.28
CA ALA A 264 -7.56 10.55 34.54
C ALA A 264 -7.50 9.56 35.71
N GLU A 265 -8.00 8.33 35.51
CA GLU A 265 -7.94 7.26 36.51
C GLU A 265 -6.49 6.84 36.82
N ILE A 266 -5.62 6.86 35.79
CA ILE A 266 -4.21 6.55 35.94
C ILE A 266 -3.47 7.67 36.66
N GLU A 267 -3.76 8.92 36.36
CA GLU A 267 -3.18 10.05 37.08
C GLU A 267 -3.59 10.06 38.53
N GLU A 268 -4.86 9.76 38.85
CA GLU A 268 -5.36 9.61 40.20
C GLU A 268 -4.65 8.47 40.94
N TRP A 269 -4.51 7.30 40.30
CA TRP A 269 -3.75 6.18 40.86
C TRP A 269 -2.28 6.53 41.08
N ASN A 270 -1.62 7.18 40.15
CA ASN A 270 -0.24 7.60 40.28
C ASN A 270 -0.04 8.65 41.40
N ALA A 271 -1.01 9.55 41.55
CA ALA A 271 -1.02 10.52 42.65
C ALA A 271 -1.16 9.79 44.02
N TYR A 272 -2.11 8.84 44.08
CA TYR A 272 -2.27 7.99 45.26
C TYR A 272 -0.99 7.21 45.60
N VAL A 273 -0.33 6.55 44.62
CA VAL A 273 0.91 5.82 44.82
C VAL A 273 2.01 6.74 45.35
N ARG A 274 2.14 7.93 44.72
CA ARG A 274 3.15 8.92 45.18
C ARG A 274 2.89 9.42 46.61
N SER A 275 1.66 9.67 46.99
CA SER A 275 1.27 10.16 48.30
C SER A 275 1.36 9.08 49.41
N ASN A 276 1.28 7.81 49.00
CA ASN A 276 1.35 6.65 49.93
C ASN A 276 2.65 5.84 49.79
N MET A 277 3.72 6.45 49.30
CA MET A 277 5.04 5.84 49.35
C MET A 277 5.45 5.59 50.80
N TRP A 278 6.24 4.57 51.07
CA TRP A 278 6.60 4.09 52.40
C TRP A 278 7.28 5.15 53.33
N TRP A 279 7.70 6.26 52.75
CA TRP A 279 8.28 7.41 53.50
C TRP A 279 7.29 8.57 53.72
N THR A 280 6.04 8.44 53.33
CA THR A 280 5.00 9.44 53.55
C THR A 280 3.84 8.84 54.33
N GLU A 281 3.19 9.63 55.19
CA GLU A 281 1.95 9.17 55.83
C GLU A 281 0.83 9.04 54.79
N PRO A 282 0.03 7.96 54.81
CA PRO A 282 -1.10 7.80 53.91
C PRO A 282 -2.16 8.88 54.15
N ASN A 283 -2.38 9.76 53.23
CA ASN A 283 -3.31 10.88 53.34
C ASN A 283 -4.41 10.87 52.26
N MET A 284 -4.46 9.86 51.41
CA MET A 284 -5.44 9.70 50.35
C MET A 284 -6.14 8.33 50.47
N ALA A 285 -7.44 8.29 50.23
CA ALA A 285 -8.17 7.05 50.05
C ALA A 285 -7.69 6.35 48.78
N ALA A 286 -7.59 5.02 48.82
CA ALA A 286 -7.16 4.22 47.68
C ALA A 286 -8.21 4.30 46.57
N PRO A 287 -7.92 4.87 45.41
CA PRO A 287 -8.80 4.79 44.24
C PRO A 287 -8.80 3.36 43.66
N SER A 288 -9.75 3.09 42.79
CA SER A 288 -9.73 1.83 42.03
C SER A 288 -8.45 1.74 41.20
N ARG A 289 -7.71 0.66 41.35
CA ARG A 289 -6.47 0.44 40.57
C ARG A 289 -6.82 0.27 39.10
N PRO A 290 -6.41 1.19 38.20
CA PRO A 290 -6.59 0.98 36.78
C PRO A 290 -5.76 -0.20 36.30
N THR A 291 -6.32 -1.09 35.55
CA THR A 291 -5.65 -2.31 35.08
C THR A 291 -4.56 -1.97 34.05
N LEU A 292 -4.83 -1.03 33.14
CA LEU A 292 -3.90 -0.55 32.10
C LEU A 292 -4.33 0.84 31.65
N GLY A 293 -3.36 1.71 31.31
CA GLY A 293 -3.65 2.94 30.58
C GLY A 293 -4.07 2.64 29.16
N TYR A 294 -5.26 3.07 28.77
CA TYR A 294 -5.79 2.85 27.44
C TYR A 294 -6.40 4.10 26.83
N ASN A 295 -5.90 4.46 25.65
CA ASN A 295 -6.44 5.51 24.82
C ASN A 295 -6.90 4.92 23.49
N TYR A 296 -8.08 5.28 23.04
CA TYR A 296 -8.61 4.81 21.77
C TYR A 296 -9.28 5.96 21.03
N SER A 297 -9.00 6.07 19.73
CA SER A 297 -9.62 7.07 18.86
C SER A 297 -10.04 6.44 17.53
N THR A 298 -11.23 6.81 17.07
CA THR A 298 -11.74 6.42 15.77
C THR A 298 -12.04 7.63 14.92
N TYR A 299 -11.74 7.50 13.64
CA TYR A 299 -11.94 8.55 12.64
C TYR A 299 -12.60 8.00 11.39
N GLN A 300 -13.26 8.88 10.66
CA GLN A 300 -13.69 8.69 9.29
C GLN A 300 -13.04 9.76 8.41
N TYR A 301 -12.39 9.33 7.34
CA TYR A 301 -12.00 10.24 6.26
C TYR A 301 -13.12 10.27 5.23
N ARG A 302 -13.91 11.34 5.25
CA ARG A 302 -15.05 11.54 4.34
C ARG A 302 -14.58 12.14 3.05
N VAL A 303 -14.69 11.37 1.98
CA VAL A 303 -14.19 11.75 0.66
C VAL A 303 -15.14 12.73 -0.02
N ASP A 304 -14.56 13.74 -0.69
CA ASP A 304 -15.21 14.48 -1.76
C ASP A 304 -14.88 13.77 -3.09
N PRO A 305 -15.89 13.28 -3.84
CA PRO A 305 -15.67 12.54 -5.07
C PRO A 305 -14.87 13.29 -6.14
N GLY A 306 -15.11 14.59 -6.28
CA GLY A 306 -14.42 15.41 -7.27
C GLY A 306 -12.95 15.63 -6.91
N LEU A 307 -12.67 15.93 -5.64
CA LEU A 307 -11.29 16.06 -5.15
C LEU A 307 -10.53 14.74 -5.25
N LEU A 308 -11.17 13.61 -4.90
CA LEU A 308 -10.56 12.30 -5.04
C LEU A 308 -10.20 11.99 -6.49
N GLN A 309 -11.13 12.24 -7.42
CA GLN A 309 -10.88 11.99 -8.83
C GLN A 309 -9.69 12.80 -9.34
N ASN A 310 -9.63 14.10 -9.04
CA ASN A 310 -8.53 14.96 -9.45
C ASN A 310 -7.20 14.47 -8.88
N ALA A 311 -7.15 14.18 -7.58
CA ALA A 311 -5.95 13.69 -6.92
C ALA A 311 -5.46 12.34 -7.49
N VAL A 312 -6.38 11.42 -7.83
CA VAL A 312 -6.04 10.15 -8.49
C VAL A 312 -5.46 10.39 -9.88
N ILE A 313 -6.03 11.31 -10.66
CA ILE A 313 -5.51 11.66 -12.00
C ILE A 313 -4.10 12.27 -11.88
N ASP A 314 -3.88 13.17 -10.92
CA ASP A 314 -2.57 13.81 -10.73
C ASP A 314 -1.52 12.78 -10.28
N ALA A 315 -1.88 11.89 -9.35
CA ALA A 315 -1.03 10.78 -8.93
C ALA A 315 -0.68 9.83 -10.10
N ALA A 316 -1.69 9.49 -10.91
CA ALA A 316 -1.49 8.66 -12.09
C ALA A 316 -0.54 9.33 -13.09
N ARG A 317 -0.77 10.59 -13.41
CA ARG A 317 0.07 11.37 -14.34
C ARG A 317 1.53 11.44 -13.91
N ALA A 318 1.78 11.74 -12.65
CA ALA A 318 3.13 11.82 -12.11
C ALA A 318 3.81 10.44 -12.13
N THR A 319 3.14 9.40 -11.63
CA THR A 319 3.66 8.04 -11.58
C THR A 319 3.93 7.48 -12.99
N HIS A 320 2.96 7.58 -13.89
CA HIS A 320 3.08 7.07 -15.25
C HIS A 320 4.12 7.85 -16.06
N GLY A 321 4.27 9.15 -15.82
CA GLY A 321 5.33 9.95 -16.45
C GLY A 321 6.72 9.37 -16.15
N LEU A 322 6.98 8.99 -14.89
CA LEU A 322 8.23 8.33 -14.50
C LEU A 322 8.39 6.94 -15.14
N TYR A 323 7.32 6.16 -15.19
CA TYR A 323 7.34 4.85 -15.88
C TYR A 323 7.72 5.01 -17.36
N MET A 324 7.13 5.99 -18.06
CA MET A 324 7.47 6.25 -19.47
C MET A 324 8.90 6.73 -19.65
N GLY A 325 9.46 7.49 -18.71
CA GLY A 325 10.86 7.86 -18.69
C GLY A 325 11.79 6.64 -18.70
N VAL A 326 11.52 5.64 -17.84
CA VAL A 326 12.29 4.39 -17.80
C VAL A 326 12.08 3.55 -19.07
N ILE A 327 10.84 3.47 -19.57
CA ILE A 327 10.50 2.74 -20.79
C ILE A 327 11.23 3.34 -22.00
N ASN A 328 11.26 4.66 -22.11
CA ASN A 328 11.94 5.36 -23.20
C ASN A 328 13.47 5.23 -23.13
N ALA A 329 14.06 5.28 -21.94
CA ALA A 329 15.49 5.11 -21.74
C ALA A 329 15.98 3.69 -22.09
N ASN A 330 15.09 2.71 -22.19
CA ASN A 330 15.39 1.29 -22.45
C ASN A 330 14.70 0.81 -23.75
N ARG A 331 14.81 1.55 -24.84
CA ARG A 331 14.24 1.11 -26.15
C ARG A 331 15.08 -0.02 -26.74
N PRO A 332 14.44 -0.91 -27.54
CA PRO A 332 15.18 -1.76 -28.46
C PRO A 332 16.06 -0.92 -29.39
N ALA A 333 17.26 -1.42 -29.71
CA ALA A 333 18.17 -0.81 -30.69
C ALA A 333 17.65 -1.00 -32.13
#